data_711c30338e3f5ca140887d066c5ed8f2
#
_entry.id   711c30338e3f5ca140887d066c5ed8f2
#
_cell.length_a   1.000
_cell.length_b   1.000
_cell.length_c   1.000
_cell.angle_alpha   90.00
_cell.angle_beta   90.00
_cell.angle_gamma   90.00
#
_symmetry.space_group_name_H-M   'P 1'
#
loop_
_entity.id
_entity.type
_entity.pdbx_description
1 polymer ?
#
loop_
_entity_poly.entity_id
_entity_poly.type
_entity_poly.pdbx_seq_one_letter_code
_entity_poly.pdbx_strand_id
1 'polypeptide(L)'
;MTENTDDHQTSAPATPVPLKAFMDVYQQYFPYPLTGKQQEAAENLCRFLFNPDLMGVFILRGYAGTGKTLMVSTLVKVLKKIHREVVLLAPTGRAAKVFTTTAGTTAYTIHKHIYRQRTLTSEDSHF
;
A
#
# COMPACT_ATOMS: atom_id res chain seq x y z
N MET A 1 52.08 -18.68 -0.28
CA MET A 1 51.32 -17.47 -0.66
C MET A 1 49.90 -17.88 -0.94
N THR A 2 49.07 -17.73 0.06
CA THR A 2 47.66 -18.02 -0.02
C THR A 2 46.92 -16.68 -0.04
N GLU A 3 46.37 -16.31 -1.20
CA GLU A 3 45.47 -15.20 -1.31
C GLU A 3 44.12 -15.62 -0.74
N ASN A 4 43.78 -15.04 0.40
CA ASN A 4 42.45 -15.04 0.93
C ASN A 4 41.63 -13.97 0.18
N THR A 5 40.91 -14.39 -0.81
CA THR A 5 39.80 -13.60 -1.35
C THR A 5 38.62 -13.85 -0.43
N ASP A 6 38.40 -12.97 0.54
CA ASP A 6 37.16 -12.85 1.26
C ASP A 6 36.12 -12.32 0.28
N ASP A 7 35.47 -13.24 -0.40
CA ASP A 7 34.20 -13.01 -1.05
C ASP A 7 33.13 -12.82 0.05
N HIS A 8 33.03 -11.60 0.56
CA HIS A 8 31.82 -11.16 1.21
C HIS A 8 30.70 -11.09 0.16
N GLN A 9 30.21 -12.27 -0.20
CA GLN A 9 28.91 -12.37 -0.82
C GLN A 9 27.88 -11.88 0.21
N THR A 10 27.59 -10.60 0.17
CA THR A 10 26.37 -10.04 0.73
C THR A 10 25.23 -10.74 0.01
N SER A 11 24.64 -11.73 0.67
CA SER A 11 23.42 -12.37 0.20
C SER A 11 22.38 -11.27 0.00
N ALA A 12 22.01 -11.02 -1.25
CA ALA A 12 20.92 -10.12 -1.56
C ALA A 12 19.69 -10.54 -0.77
N PRO A 13 18.99 -9.62 -0.10
CA PRO A 13 17.76 -9.95 0.61
C PRO A 13 16.79 -10.61 -0.36
N ALA A 14 16.01 -11.58 0.15
CA ALA A 14 15.02 -12.34 -0.59
C ALA A 14 14.27 -11.44 -1.57
N THR A 15 14.27 -11.83 -2.81
CA THR A 15 13.86 -11.10 -4.01
C THR A 15 12.57 -10.32 -3.74
N PRO A 16 12.60 -9.00 -3.69
CA PRO A 16 11.36 -8.24 -3.69
C PRO A 16 10.58 -8.61 -4.95
N VAL A 17 9.25 -8.57 -4.88
CA VAL A 17 8.42 -8.62 -6.08
C VAL A 17 9.09 -7.70 -7.10
N PRO A 18 9.51 -8.20 -8.27
CA PRO A 18 10.26 -7.37 -9.20
C PRO A 18 9.48 -6.08 -9.44
N LEU A 19 10.11 -4.94 -9.25
CA LEU A 19 9.47 -3.64 -9.44
C LEU A 19 8.68 -3.59 -10.75
N LYS A 20 9.26 -4.18 -11.80
CA LYS A 20 8.62 -4.30 -13.10
C LYS A 20 7.28 -5.06 -13.03
N ALA A 21 7.24 -6.22 -12.37
CA ALA A 21 6.01 -7.00 -12.24
C ALA A 21 4.92 -6.24 -11.48
N PHE A 22 5.29 -5.54 -10.41
CA PHE A 22 4.37 -4.68 -9.70
C PHE A 22 3.84 -3.54 -10.59
N MET A 23 4.72 -2.87 -11.31
CA MET A 23 4.34 -1.75 -12.17
C MET A 23 3.45 -2.20 -13.34
N ASP A 24 3.71 -3.38 -13.91
CA ASP A 24 2.87 -3.96 -14.97
C ASP A 24 1.44 -4.22 -14.45
N VAL A 25 1.29 -4.80 -13.27
CA VAL A 25 -0.02 -5.03 -12.65
C VAL A 25 -0.68 -3.71 -12.25
N TYR A 26 0.10 -2.79 -11.69
CA TYR A 26 -0.40 -1.47 -11.29
C TYR A 26 -0.97 -0.71 -12.50
N GLN A 27 -0.26 -0.71 -13.64
CA GLN A 27 -0.73 -0.08 -14.87
C GLN A 27 -1.99 -0.74 -15.44
N GLN A 28 -2.16 -2.07 -15.28
CA GLN A 28 -3.38 -2.76 -15.69
C GLN A 28 -4.64 -2.28 -14.95
N TYR A 29 -4.50 -1.96 -13.66
CA TYR A 29 -5.60 -1.49 -12.85
C TYR A 29 -5.78 0.04 -12.88
N PHE A 30 -4.78 0.76 -13.36
CA PHE A 30 -4.88 2.21 -13.52
C PHE A 30 -5.55 2.53 -14.85
N PRO A 31 -6.66 3.30 -14.87
CA PRO A 31 -7.49 3.44 -16.07
C PRO A 31 -6.87 4.28 -17.19
N TYR A 32 -5.77 4.97 -16.91
CA TYR A 32 -5.06 5.83 -17.85
C TYR A 32 -3.57 5.52 -17.85
N PRO A 33 -2.82 5.93 -18.90
CA PRO A 33 -1.36 5.91 -18.83
C PRO A 33 -0.88 6.77 -17.65
N LEU A 34 0.05 6.22 -16.85
CA LEU A 34 0.63 6.98 -15.75
C LEU A 34 1.46 8.15 -16.27
N THR A 35 1.29 9.33 -15.66
CA THR A 35 2.22 10.44 -15.87
C THR A 35 3.58 10.12 -15.23
N GLY A 36 4.64 10.84 -15.61
CA GLY A 36 5.97 10.63 -15.04
C GLY A 36 6.00 10.71 -13.51
N LYS A 37 5.28 11.67 -12.92
CA LYS A 37 5.18 11.81 -11.46
C LYS A 37 4.34 10.71 -10.80
N GLN A 38 3.29 10.25 -11.45
CA GLN A 38 2.48 9.12 -10.96
C GLN A 38 3.28 7.82 -11.02
N GLN A 39 4.05 7.61 -12.07
CA GLN A 39 4.95 6.47 -12.17
C GLN A 39 5.99 6.47 -11.07
N GLU A 40 6.67 7.58 -10.85
CA GLU A 40 7.64 7.75 -9.76
C GLU A 40 7.02 7.45 -8.38
N ALA A 41 5.82 7.98 -8.13
CA ALA A 41 5.10 7.73 -6.89
C ALA A 41 4.72 6.26 -6.73
N ALA A 42 4.27 5.58 -7.78
CA ALA A 42 3.94 4.15 -7.75
C ALA A 42 5.19 3.27 -7.53
N GLU A 43 6.31 3.61 -8.14
CA GLU A 43 7.59 2.94 -7.89
C GLU A 43 8.07 3.09 -6.44
N ASN A 44 7.95 4.29 -5.89
CA ASN A 44 8.30 4.56 -4.49
C ASN A 44 7.37 3.82 -3.51
N LEU A 45 6.07 3.74 -3.83
CA LEU A 45 5.12 2.91 -3.08
C LEU A 45 5.51 1.43 -3.12
N CYS A 46 5.89 0.92 -4.28
CA CYS A 46 6.37 -0.47 -4.41
C CYS A 46 7.59 -0.73 -3.52
N ARG A 47 8.61 0.11 -3.59
CA ARG A 47 9.81 0.00 -2.76
C ARG A 47 9.48 0.06 -1.26
N PHE A 48 8.56 0.94 -0.89
CA PHE A 48 8.08 1.07 0.48
C PHE A 48 7.39 -0.21 0.98
N LEU A 49 6.45 -0.73 0.22
CA LEU A 49 5.62 -1.87 0.62
C LEU A 49 6.38 -3.21 0.70
N PHE A 50 7.42 -3.35 -0.09
CA PHE A 50 8.21 -4.58 -0.17
C PHE A 50 9.56 -4.48 0.53
N ASN A 51 9.79 -3.43 1.30
CA ASN A 51 10.95 -3.34 2.17
C ASN A 51 10.74 -4.22 3.42
N PRO A 52 11.58 -5.26 3.64
CA PRO A 52 11.41 -6.17 4.76
C PRO A 52 11.62 -5.53 6.14
N ASP A 53 12.35 -4.43 6.21
CA ASP A 53 12.70 -3.75 7.47
C ASP A 53 11.69 -2.68 7.87
N LEU A 54 10.50 -2.68 7.27
CA LEU A 54 9.63 -1.53 7.34
C LEU A 54 8.59 -1.58 8.45
N MET A 55 8.80 -0.77 9.46
CA MET A 55 7.72 -0.11 10.21
C MET A 55 7.77 1.38 9.87
N GLY A 56 6.88 1.82 8.98
CA GLY A 56 6.95 3.19 8.49
C GLY A 56 5.62 3.72 7.98
N VAL A 57 5.63 5.00 7.65
CA VAL A 57 4.51 5.72 7.05
C VAL A 57 4.93 6.27 5.69
N PHE A 58 4.14 6.03 4.68
CA PHE A 58 4.30 6.65 3.36
C PHE A 58 3.28 7.76 3.18
N ILE A 59 3.72 8.95 2.82
CA ILE A 59 2.86 10.10 2.62
C ILE A 59 2.81 10.44 1.13
N LEU A 60 1.65 10.23 0.51
CA LEU A 60 1.38 10.65 -0.86
C LEU A 60 0.79 12.07 -0.85
N ARG A 61 1.52 13.01 -1.43
CA ARG A 61 1.15 14.42 -1.49
C ARG A 61 0.89 14.85 -2.93
N GLY A 62 -0.04 15.78 -3.10
CA GLY A 62 -0.35 16.38 -4.40
C GLY A 62 -1.57 17.28 -4.29
N TYR A 63 -1.70 18.22 -5.23
CA TYR A 63 -2.87 19.09 -5.32
C TYR A 63 -4.15 18.32 -5.67
N ALA A 64 -5.31 18.92 -5.45
CA ALA A 64 -6.58 18.37 -5.89
C ALA A 64 -6.56 18.10 -7.41
N GLY A 65 -7.14 16.98 -7.84
CA GLY A 65 -7.18 16.60 -9.25
C GLY A 65 -5.91 15.97 -9.83
N THR A 66 -4.91 15.66 -9.00
CA THR A 66 -3.67 14.97 -9.44
C THR A 66 -3.79 13.45 -9.50
N GLY A 67 -4.95 12.89 -9.16
CA GLY A 67 -5.20 11.45 -9.23
C GLY A 67 -4.79 10.66 -7.98
N LYS A 68 -4.57 11.30 -6.83
CA LYS A 68 -4.19 10.63 -5.57
C LYS A 68 -5.18 9.52 -5.16
N THR A 69 -6.46 9.82 -5.17
CA THR A 69 -7.51 8.86 -4.82
C THR A 69 -7.50 7.65 -5.76
N LEU A 70 -7.32 7.89 -7.04
CA LEU A 70 -7.23 6.83 -8.04
C LEU A 70 -5.96 6.00 -7.85
N MET A 71 -4.84 6.62 -7.54
CA MET A 71 -3.58 5.93 -7.25
C MET A 71 -3.69 5.01 -6.03
N VAL A 72 -4.29 5.50 -4.93
CA VAL A 72 -4.52 4.69 -3.72
C VAL A 72 -5.51 3.57 -4.00
N SER A 73 -6.59 3.83 -4.72
CA SER A 73 -7.58 2.82 -5.10
C SER A 73 -6.97 1.72 -5.98
N THR A 74 -6.10 2.09 -6.91
CA THR A 74 -5.34 1.14 -7.74
C THR A 74 -4.41 0.29 -6.87
N LEU A 75 -3.70 0.92 -5.94
CA LEU A 75 -2.84 0.21 -4.99
C LEU A 75 -3.61 -0.84 -4.20
N VAL A 76 -4.79 -0.50 -3.68
CA VAL A 76 -5.66 -1.44 -2.95
C VAL A 76 -6.02 -2.65 -3.83
N LYS A 77 -6.36 -2.43 -5.09
CA LYS A 77 -6.67 -3.51 -6.04
C LYS A 77 -5.46 -4.42 -6.27
N VAL A 78 -4.28 -3.85 -6.45
CA VAL A 78 -3.03 -4.61 -6.62
C VAL A 78 -2.72 -5.43 -5.37
N LEU A 79 -2.79 -4.84 -4.18
CA LEU A 79 -2.52 -5.52 -2.92
C LEU A 79 -3.49 -6.70 -2.70
N LYS A 80 -4.76 -6.51 -2.99
CA LYS A 80 -5.75 -7.61 -2.94
C LYS A 80 -5.45 -8.72 -3.94
N LYS A 81 -4.99 -8.37 -5.13
CA LYS A 81 -4.60 -9.34 -6.15
C LYS A 81 -3.47 -10.26 -5.68
N ILE A 82 -2.55 -9.74 -4.89
CA ILE A 82 -1.44 -10.50 -4.29
C ILE A 82 -1.75 -11.02 -2.89
N HIS A 83 -3.03 -11.05 -2.49
CA HIS A 83 -3.53 -11.55 -1.20
C HIS A 83 -2.93 -10.86 0.03
N ARG A 84 -2.62 -9.57 -0.08
CA ARG A 84 -2.26 -8.73 1.07
C ARG A 84 -3.50 -8.15 1.73
N GLU A 85 -3.56 -8.26 3.04
CA GLU A 85 -4.62 -7.61 3.83
C GLU A 85 -4.48 -6.09 3.78
N VAL A 86 -5.60 -5.41 3.56
CA VAL A 86 -5.67 -3.96 3.46
C VAL A 86 -6.86 -3.46 4.24
N VAL A 87 -6.65 -2.49 5.10
CA VAL A 87 -7.71 -1.72 5.75
C VAL A 87 -7.74 -0.33 5.14
N LEU A 88 -8.87 0.04 4.55
CA LEU A 88 -9.06 1.33 3.92
C LEU A 88 -9.84 2.26 4.83
N LEU A 89 -9.23 3.35 5.23
CA LEU A 89 -9.79 4.32 6.16
C LEU A 89 -9.86 5.71 5.53
N ALA A 90 -10.89 6.45 5.88
CA ALA A 90 -11.08 7.83 5.43
C ALA A 90 -11.50 8.74 6.60
N PRO A 91 -11.19 10.04 6.56
CA PRO A 91 -11.52 10.96 7.64
C PRO A 91 -13.02 11.25 7.76
N THR A 92 -13.79 11.12 6.67
CA THR A 92 -15.22 11.43 6.63
C THR A 92 -16.01 10.30 5.97
N GLY A 93 -17.32 10.20 6.28
CA GLY A 93 -18.22 9.23 5.66
C GLY A 93 -18.33 9.40 4.13
N ARG A 94 -18.30 10.65 3.64
CA ARG A 94 -18.31 10.94 2.21
C ARG A 94 -17.05 10.44 1.52
N ALA A 95 -15.88 10.68 2.09
CA ALA A 95 -14.61 10.19 1.57
C ALA A 95 -14.56 8.64 1.60
N ALA A 96 -15.05 8.01 2.67
CA ALA A 96 -15.18 6.55 2.75
C ALA A 96 -16.05 5.98 1.63
N LYS A 97 -17.16 6.62 1.31
CA LYS A 97 -18.04 6.23 0.19
C LYS A 97 -17.33 6.31 -1.16
N VAL A 98 -16.62 7.38 -1.42
CA VAL A 98 -15.83 7.56 -2.66
C VAL A 98 -14.77 6.46 -2.79
N PHE A 99 -14.02 6.18 -1.73
CA PHE A 99 -13.03 5.12 -1.73
C PHE A 99 -13.65 3.74 -1.93
N THR A 100 -14.77 3.44 -1.27
CA THR A 100 -15.48 2.17 -1.45
C THR A 100 -15.86 1.94 -2.91
N THR A 101 -16.39 2.96 -3.57
CA THR A 101 -16.78 2.88 -4.97
C THR A 101 -15.57 2.73 -5.89
N THR A 102 -14.52 3.53 -5.67
CA THR A 102 -13.35 3.57 -6.55
C THR A 102 -12.43 2.37 -6.38
N ALA A 103 -12.22 1.92 -5.15
CA ALA A 103 -11.33 0.80 -4.84
C ALA A 103 -12.02 -0.57 -4.96
N GLY A 104 -13.35 -0.61 -4.99
CA GLY A 104 -14.10 -1.87 -4.95
C GLY A 104 -13.94 -2.63 -3.63
N THR A 105 -13.64 -1.92 -2.56
CA THR A 105 -13.40 -2.47 -1.22
C THR A 105 -14.01 -1.53 -0.19
N THR A 106 -14.71 -2.09 0.80
CA THR A 106 -15.32 -1.27 1.84
C THR A 106 -14.28 -0.43 2.57
N ALA A 107 -14.48 0.88 2.53
CA ALA A 107 -13.73 1.84 3.32
C ALA A 107 -14.56 2.25 4.55
N TYR A 108 -13.89 2.45 5.66
CA TYR A 108 -14.49 2.89 6.92
C TYR A 108 -13.99 4.28 7.29
N THR A 109 -14.73 5.00 8.10
CA THR A 109 -14.16 6.19 8.74
C THR A 109 -13.16 5.76 9.82
N ILE A 110 -12.11 6.54 9.99
CA ILE A 110 -11.10 6.31 11.05
C ILE A 110 -11.78 6.21 12.41
N HIS A 111 -12.70 7.12 12.69
CA HIS A 111 -13.47 7.16 13.94
C HIS A 111 -14.25 5.86 14.21
N LYS A 112 -15.03 5.42 13.23
CA LYS A 112 -15.83 4.19 13.34
C LYS A 112 -14.97 2.93 13.52
N HIS A 113 -13.83 2.87 12.86
CA HIS A 113 -12.90 1.75 12.97
C HIS A 113 -12.29 1.66 14.37
N ILE A 114 -11.86 2.78 14.94
CA ILE A 114 -11.31 2.86 16.30
C ILE A 114 -12.36 2.45 17.34
N TYR A 115 -13.59 2.92 17.22
CA TYR A 115 -14.66 2.57 18.16
C TYR A 115 -15.04 1.09 18.10
N ARG A 116 -15.08 0.48 16.94
CA ARG A 116 -15.33 -0.97 16.83
C ARG A 116 -14.28 -1.81 17.56
N GLN A 117 -13.01 -1.45 17.47
CA GLN A 117 -11.95 -2.16 18.17
C GLN A 117 -12.09 -2.05 19.69
N ARG A 118 -12.53 -0.91 20.21
CA ARG A 118 -12.78 -0.73 21.65
C ARG A 118 -13.92 -1.58 22.17
N THR A 119 -14.99 -1.75 21.41
CA THR A 119 -16.14 -2.57 21.82
C THR A 119 -15.74 -4.05 21.92
N LEU A 120 -14.95 -4.56 21.00
CA LEU A 120 -14.46 -5.94 21.05
C LEU A 120 -13.54 -6.21 22.25
N THR A 121 -12.69 -5.26 22.63
CA THR A 121 -11.81 -5.39 23.79
C THR A 121 -12.53 -5.24 25.13
N SER A 122 -13.67 -4.57 25.19
CA SER A 122 -14.46 -4.43 26.42
C SER A 122 -15.37 -5.63 26.70
N GLU A 123 -15.76 -6.40 25.69
CA GLU A 123 -16.53 -7.64 25.87
C GLU A 123 -15.64 -8.82 26.33
N ASP A 124 -14.36 -8.84 25.99
CA ASP A 124 -13.42 -9.85 26.46
C ASP A 124 -12.95 -9.64 27.91
N SER A 125 -13.30 -8.55 28.55
CA SER A 125 -12.90 -8.25 29.94
C SER A 125 -13.95 -8.60 30.99
N HIS A 126 -15.01 -9.32 30.63
CA HIS A 126 -16.01 -9.85 31.54
C HIS A 126 -15.91 -11.38 31.73
N PHE A 127 -14.72 -11.81 32.10
CA PHE A 127 -14.55 -13.12 32.74
C PHE A 127 -13.68 -13.01 34.00
#